data_3074fd499fed4aced5881a5667f4fd99
#
_entry.id   3074fd499fed4aced5881a5667f4fd99
#
_cell.length_a   1.000
_cell.length_b   1.000
_cell.length_c   1.000
_cell.angle_alpha   90.00
_cell.angle_beta   90.00
_cell.angle_gamma   90.00
#
_symmetry.space_group_name_H-M   'P 1'
#
loop_
_entity.id
_entity.type
_entity.pdbx_description
1 polymer ?
#
loop_
_entity_poly.entity_id
_entity_poly.type
_entity_poly.pdbx_seq_one_letter_code
_entity_poly.pdbx_strand_id
1 'polypeptide(L)'
;APIPGGCCLTCSMDMDPNLIITSKQYYKSILSFSLANVYNYNTSDCSGNRPGIKPRHYRLQYSIYQYFLEEGNLENDQLFDGISRMLTADKVKENGKKIRDWNPESDTPSQVFDTRRGQGMVFNILVYDPVTDEESVYSPAVTYGCSFTAKVDGCDSLGSVANIVLASCGALLGLFVCFLGVRFYRIYFLGSALTLFSFIGFLLLTSETERSHD
;
A
#
# COMPACT_ATOMS: atom_id res chain seq x y z
N ALA A 1 13.41 3.75 26.15
CA ALA A 1 12.47 3.59 25.04
C ALA A 1 13.12 2.80 23.90
N PRO A 2 12.36 2.02 23.12
CA PRO A 2 12.86 1.40 21.92
C PRO A 2 13.41 2.44 20.94
N ILE A 3 14.48 2.09 20.21
CA ILE A 3 15.11 2.96 19.21
C ILE A 3 14.67 2.49 17.83
N PRO A 4 13.73 3.20 17.16
CA PRO A 4 13.29 2.84 15.82
C PRO A 4 14.46 2.76 14.84
N GLY A 5 14.52 1.70 14.04
CA GLY A 5 15.62 1.49 13.09
C GLY A 5 16.99 1.19 13.69
N GLY A 6 17.12 1.10 15.00
CA GLY A 6 18.39 0.92 15.70
C GLY A 6 19.11 -0.39 15.43
N CYS A 7 18.47 -1.33 14.71
CA CYS A 7 19.09 -2.58 14.27
C CYS A 7 19.71 -2.51 12.86
N CYS A 8 19.71 -1.38 12.22
CA CYS A 8 20.32 -1.25 10.91
C CYS A 8 21.85 -1.07 11.02
N LEU A 9 22.60 -2.15 10.75
CA LEU A 9 24.07 -2.15 10.80
C LEU A 9 24.72 -1.59 9.53
N THR A 10 24.01 -1.59 8.41
CA THR A 10 24.54 -1.29 7.06
C THR A 10 23.81 -0.13 6.37
N CYS A 11 22.98 0.63 7.11
CA CYS A 11 22.30 1.79 6.54
C CYS A 11 23.35 2.85 6.14
N SER A 12 23.26 3.31 4.90
CA SER A 12 24.05 4.44 4.43
C SER A 12 23.61 5.72 5.13
N MET A 13 24.48 6.74 5.18
CA MET A 13 24.15 8.04 5.75
C MET A 13 22.98 8.74 5.02
N ASP A 14 22.68 8.31 3.77
CA ASP A 14 21.58 8.82 2.97
C ASP A 14 20.22 8.20 3.35
N MET A 15 20.25 7.13 4.15
CA MET A 15 19.05 6.44 4.62
C MET A 15 18.97 6.50 6.15
N ASP A 16 18.07 7.35 6.64
CA ASP A 16 17.76 7.38 8.07
C ASP A 16 17.09 6.04 8.46
N PRO A 17 17.68 5.22 9.35
CA PRO A 17 17.11 3.94 9.75
C PRO A 17 15.78 4.09 10.52
N ASN A 18 15.47 5.29 10.98
CA ASN A 18 14.20 5.62 11.63
C ASN A 18 13.07 5.92 10.61
N LEU A 19 13.35 5.91 9.31
CA LEU A 19 12.37 6.13 8.27
C LEU A 19 11.62 4.86 7.92
N ILE A 20 10.36 5.05 7.57
CA ILE A 20 9.56 4.09 6.84
C ILE A 20 9.69 4.44 5.36
N ILE A 21 10.17 3.51 4.56
CA ILE A 21 10.28 3.68 3.13
C ILE A 21 9.05 3.10 2.47
N THR A 22 8.38 3.91 1.67
CA THR A 22 7.26 3.46 0.84
C THR A 22 7.67 3.45 -0.62
N SER A 23 7.45 2.33 -1.30
CA SER A 23 7.57 2.25 -2.75
C SER A 23 6.22 1.88 -3.35
N LYS A 24 5.92 2.48 -4.50
CA LYS A 24 4.66 2.29 -5.20
C LYS A 24 4.85 1.33 -6.36
N GLN A 25 4.01 0.30 -6.43
CA GLN A 25 3.96 -0.61 -7.56
C GLN A 25 2.50 -0.80 -7.97
N TYR A 26 2.10 -0.25 -9.13
CA TYR A 26 0.72 -0.23 -9.59
C TYR A 26 -0.23 0.42 -8.56
N TYR A 27 -1.14 -0.35 -8.00
CA TYR A 27 -2.10 0.07 -6.96
C TYR A 27 -1.72 -0.47 -5.57
N LYS A 28 -0.47 -0.88 -5.40
CA LYS A 28 0.05 -1.41 -4.13
C LYS A 28 1.16 -0.49 -3.63
N SER A 29 1.19 -0.26 -2.33
CA SER A 29 2.30 0.37 -1.64
C SER A 29 3.04 -0.68 -0.84
N ILE A 30 4.35 -0.74 -1.04
CA ILE A 30 5.25 -1.59 -0.25
C ILE A 30 5.85 -0.72 0.83
N LEU A 31 5.61 -1.09 2.07
CA LEU A 31 6.11 -0.42 3.26
C LEU A 31 7.28 -1.24 3.81
N SER A 32 8.45 -0.62 3.90
CA SER A 32 9.67 -1.26 4.42
C SER A 32 10.26 -0.42 5.53
N PHE A 33 10.80 -1.06 6.56
CA PHE A 33 11.42 -0.38 7.68
C PHE A 33 12.53 -1.24 8.30
N SER A 34 13.48 -0.62 8.97
CA SER A 34 14.53 -1.31 9.74
C SER A 34 14.04 -1.61 11.15
N LEU A 35 14.44 -2.74 11.72
CA LEU A 35 14.01 -3.15 13.06
C LEU A 35 14.49 -2.18 14.13
N ALA A 36 13.66 -1.99 15.16
CA ALA A 36 14.02 -1.22 16.34
C ALA A 36 14.97 -2.02 17.25
N ASN A 37 15.85 -1.30 17.94
CA ASN A 37 16.69 -1.87 19.00
C ASN A 37 16.21 -1.45 20.38
N VAL A 38 16.63 -2.18 21.39
CA VAL A 38 16.37 -1.82 22.79
C VAL A 38 17.41 -0.81 23.26
N TYR A 39 16.97 0.20 24.01
CA TYR A 39 17.86 1.21 24.59
C TYR A 39 19.06 0.59 25.34
N ASN A 40 20.26 1.16 25.18
CA ASN A 40 21.52 0.77 25.79
C ASN A 40 22.17 -0.55 25.31
N TYR A 41 21.74 -1.11 24.18
CA TYR A 41 22.42 -2.28 23.60
C TYR A 41 23.12 -1.93 22.31
N ASN A 42 24.30 -2.55 22.12
CA ASN A 42 25.04 -2.46 20.86
C ASN A 42 24.24 -3.09 19.73
N THR A 43 24.35 -2.53 18.55
CA THR A 43 23.72 -3.03 17.32
C THR A 43 24.06 -4.51 17.01
N SER A 44 25.15 -5.04 17.59
CA SER A 44 25.51 -6.46 17.50
C SER A 44 24.43 -7.41 18.05
N ASP A 45 23.58 -6.96 18.95
CA ASP A 45 22.48 -7.77 19.49
C ASP A 45 21.34 -8.00 18.49
N CYS A 46 21.31 -7.23 17.40
CA CYS A 46 20.37 -7.40 16.30
C CYS A 46 20.75 -8.50 15.29
N SER A 47 21.98 -8.99 15.34
CA SER A 47 22.52 -9.89 14.31
C SER A 47 22.13 -11.37 14.49
N GLY A 48 21.48 -11.75 15.58
CA GLY A 48 20.98 -13.12 15.79
C GLY A 48 22.06 -14.24 15.86
N ASN A 49 23.34 -13.86 15.82
CA ASN A 49 24.47 -14.78 15.63
C ASN A 49 24.87 -15.59 16.87
N ARG A 50 24.13 -15.53 17.96
CA ARG A 50 24.39 -16.36 19.15
C ARG A 50 23.48 -17.58 19.16
N PRO A 51 24.00 -18.80 18.97
CA PRO A 51 23.18 -20.00 19.01
C PRO A 51 22.50 -20.14 20.39
N GLY A 52 21.18 -20.24 20.38
CA GLY A 52 20.36 -20.47 21.57
C GLY A 52 19.88 -19.21 22.32
N ILE A 53 20.29 -18.01 21.92
CA ILE A 53 19.80 -16.76 22.54
C ILE A 53 19.04 -15.95 21.47
N LYS A 54 17.74 -15.78 21.67
CA LYS A 54 16.94 -14.89 20.80
C LYS A 54 17.40 -13.45 21.00
N PRO A 55 17.66 -12.69 19.92
CA PRO A 55 17.96 -11.27 20.01
C PRO A 55 16.85 -10.52 20.75
N ARG A 56 17.21 -9.53 21.54
CA ARG A 56 16.24 -8.80 22.39
C ARG A 56 15.21 -7.98 21.62
N HIS A 57 15.53 -7.58 20.39
CA HIS A 57 14.57 -6.89 19.53
C HIS A 57 13.35 -7.75 19.14
N TYR A 58 13.43 -9.09 19.25
CA TYR A 58 12.27 -9.98 19.05
C TYR A 58 11.18 -9.85 20.13
N ARG A 59 11.49 -9.27 21.27
CA ARG A 59 10.48 -9.00 22.31
C ARG A 59 9.64 -7.76 21.99
N LEU A 60 10.12 -6.89 21.10
CA LEU A 60 9.43 -5.67 20.74
C LEU A 60 8.18 -5.99 19.92
N GLN A 61 7.11 -5.29 20.24
CA GLN A 61 5.83 -5.41 19.53
C GLN A 61 5.70 -4.23 18.57
N TYR A 62 5.35 -4.53 17.33
CA TYR A 62 5.17 -3.54 16.30
C TYR A 62 3.71 -3.47 15.90
N SER A 63 3.18 -2.27 15.82
CA SER A 63 1.82 -2.01 15.33
C SER A 63 1.86 -1.02 14.20
N ILE A 64 1.32 -1.40 13.03
CA ILE A 64 1.28 -0.56 11.84
C ILE A 64 -0.01 0.22 11.84
N TYR A 65 0.10 1.53 11.72
CA TYR A 65 -1.00 2.47 11.67
C TYR A 65 -1.04 3.19 10.33
N GLN A 66 -2.24 3.48 9.86
CA GLN A 66 -2.51 4.20 8.63
C GLN A 66 -3.48 5.34 8.89
N TYR A 67 -3.18 6.50 8.34
CA TYR A 67 -4.06 7.65 8.31
C TYR A 67 -4.37 8.00 6.85
N PHE A 68 -5.66 8.20 6.54
CA PHE A 68 -6.09 8.58 5.20
C PHE A 68 -6.22 10.09 5.10
N LEU A 69 -5.62 10.66 4.07
CA LEU A 69 -5.81 12.06 3.71
C LEU A 69 -7.15 12.24 3.00
N GLU A 70 -7.58 13.47 2.86
CA GLU A 70 -8.79 13.81 2.12
C GLU A 70 -8.67 13.40 0.65
N GLU A 71 -9.73 12.77 0.12
CA GLU A 71 -9.75 12.29 -1.26
C GLU A 71 -9.71 13.48 -2.25
N GLY A 72 -8.87 13.35 -3.26
CA GLY A 72 -8.70 14.38 -4.31
C GLY A 72 -7.81 15.55 -3.89
N ASN A 73 -7.41 15.66 -2.62
CA ASN A 73 -6.57 16.73 -2.12
C ASN A 73 -5.17 16.16 -1.74
N LEU A 74 -4.21 16.34 -2.64
CA LEU A 74 -2.80 15.97 -2.44
C LEU A 74 -1.90 17.20 -2.40
N GLU A 75 -2.43 18.35 -1.94
CA GLU A 75 -1.65 19.55 -1.73
C GLU A 75 -0.63 19.38 -0.58
N ASN A 76 0.48 20.08 -0.67
CA ASN A 76 1.55 19.97 0.30
C ASN A 76 1.08 20.23 1.74
N ASP A 77 0.19 21.20 1.93
CA ASP A 77 -0.32 21.55 3.26
C ASP A 77 -1.09 20.39 3.90
N GLN A 78 -1.87 19.67 3.11
CA GLN A 78 -2.61 18.48 3.56
C GLN A 78 -1.65 17.31 3.86
N LEU A 79 -0.60 17.15 3.05
CA LEU A 79 0.42 16.15 3.30
C LEU A 79 1.15 16.43 4.61
N PHE A 80 1.56 17.67 4.85
CA PHE A 80 2.23 18.07 6.09
C PHE A 80 1.33 17.99 7.31
N ASP A 81 0.03 18.34 7.20
CA ASP A 81 -0.93 18.16 8.28
C ASP A 81 -1.08 16.66 8.63
N GLY A 82 -1.23 15.80 7.62
CA GLY A 82 -1.30 14.36 7.80
C GLY A 82 -0.06 13.78 8.49
N ILE A 83 1.14 14.23 8.09
CA ILE A 83 2.40 13.86 8.75
C ILE A 83 2.37 14.31 10.21
N SER A 84 1.98 15.56 10.48
CA SER A 84 1.97 16.12 11.83
C SER A 84 1.03 15.39 12.81
N ARG A 85 -0.04 14.80 12.28
CA ARG A 85 -1.00 13.97 13.02
C ARG A 85 -0.47 12.58 13.35
N MET A 86 0.62 12.16 12.73
CA MET A 86 1.21 10.84 12.89
C MET A 86 2.64 10.87 13.48
N LEU A 87 3.06 11.99 14.09
CA LEU A 87 4.45 12.18 14.57
C LEU A 87 4.74 11.61 15.97
N THR A 88 3.75 11.49 16.83
CA THR A 88 3.94 11.02 18.21
C THR A 88 3.07 9.81 18.51
N ALA A 89 3.45 9.00 19.51
CA ALA A 89 2.71 7.78 19.86
C ALA A 89 1.23 8.06 20.16
N ASP A 90 0.96 9.12 20.92
CA ASP A 90 -0.41 9.52 21.27
C ASP A 90 -1.21 9.91 20.02
N LYS A 91 -0.63 10.73 19.15
CA LYS A 91 -1.28 11.16 17.90
C LYS A 91 -1.50 9.99 16.94
N VAL A 92 -0.56 9.06 16.85
CA VAL A 92 -0.71 7.85 16.04
C VAL A 92 -1.88 7.01 16.52
N LYS A 93 -2.04 6.84 17.83
CA LYS A 93 -3.16 6.09 18.41
C LYS A 93 -4.51 6.82 18.25
N GLU A 94 -4.50 8.15 18.36
CA GLU A 94 -5.70 8.98 18.25
C GLU A 94 -6.20 9.09 16.81
N ASN A 95 -5.32 9.39 15.87
CA ASN A 95 -5.69 9.70 14.48
C ASN A 95 -5.55 8.51 13.54
N GLY A 96 -4.61 7.60 13.81
CA GLY A 96 -4.30 6.48 12.95
C GLY A 96 -5.24 5.29 13.17
N LYS A 97 -5.61 4.65 12.08
CA LYS A 97 -6.28 3.35 12.12
C LYS A 97 -5.22 2.25 12.20
N LYS A 98 -5.25 1.47 13.28
CA LYS A 98 -4.40 0.27 13.37
C LYS A 98 -4.80 -0.74 12.30
N ILE A 99 -3.82 -1.14 11.48
CA ILE A 99 -4.06 -2.10 10.39
C ILE A 99 -3.65 -3.49 10.81
N ARG A 100 -2.44 -3.61 11.37
CA ARG A 100 -1.83 -4.92 11.65
C ARG A 100 -0.84 -4.83 12.80
N ASP A 101 -0.77 -5.92 13.58
CA ASP A 101 0.37 -6.21 14.43
C ASP A 101 1.39 -7.01 13.63
N TRP A 102 2.64 -6.59 13.71
CA TRP A 102 3.73 -7.22 12.99
C TRP A 102 4.66 -7.93 13.99
N ASN A 103 5.04 -9.17 13.66
CA ASN A 103 5.91 -9.97 14.50
C ASN A 103 7.27 -10.15 13.83
N PRO A 104 8.38 -9.72 14.46
CA PRO A 104 9.72 -9.84 13.89
C PRO A 104 10.20 -11.29 13.70
N GLU A 105 9.57 -12.27 14.34
CA GLU A 105 9.94 -13.68 14.20
C GLU A 105 9.37 -14.34 12.94
N SER A 106 8.17 -13.94 12.51
CA SER A 106 7.41 -14.59 11.44
C SER A 106 7.29 -13.76 10.19
N ASP A 107 7.35 -12.44 10.32
CA ASP A 107 7.03 -11.52 9.23
C ASP A 107 8.31 -10.88 8.66
N THR A 108 8.30 -10.63 7.36
CA THR A 108 9.35 -9.82 6.72
C THR A 108 9.16 -8.34 7.06
N PRO A 109 10.25 -7.54 7.18
CA PRO A 109 10.15 -6.11 7.45
C PRO A 109 9.62 -5.30 6.26
N SER A 110 9.00 -5.97 5.31
CA SER A 110 8.37 -5.39 4.14
C SER A 110 6.93 -5.89 4.06
N GLN A 111 5.99 -4.97 4.05
CA GLN A 111 4.55 -5.27 4.00
C GLN A 111 3.91 -4.57 2.81
N VAL A 112 2.95 -5.25 2.19
CA VAL A 112 2.22 -4.73 1.02
C VAL A 112 0.83 -4.31 1.43
N PHE A 113 0.43 -3.11 1.03
CA PHE A 113 -0.89 -2.54 1.27
C PHE A 113 -1.52 -2.06 -0.03
N ASP A 114 -2.83 -2.22 -0.15
CA ASP A 114 -3.57 -1.66 -1.28
C ASP A 114 -3.66 -0.13 -1.18
N THR A 115 -3.50 0.53 -2.32
CA THR A 115 -3.63 1.99 -2.42
C THR A 115 -4.95 2.36 -3.09
N ARG A 116 -5.57 3.45 -2.62
CA ARG A 116 -6.77 4.02 -3.25
C ARG A 116 -6.38 5.12 -4.23
N ARG A 117 -7.07 5.14 -5.36
CA ARG A 117 -6.88 6.17 -6.38
C ARG A 117 -7.26 7.54 -5.82
N GLY A 118 -6.42 8.54 -6.09
CA GLY A 118 -6.70 9.94 -5.68
C GLY A 118 -6.66 10.20 -4.18
N GLN A 119 -6.24 9.22 -3.38
CA GLN A 119 -6.17 9.36 -1.93
C GLN A 119 -4.75 9.17 -1.44
N GLY A 120 -4.26 10.13 -0.65
CA GLY A 120 -3.01 10.02 0.07
C GLY A 120 -3.17 9.24 1.36
N MET A 121 -2.09 8.59 1.78
CA MET A 121 -2.04 7.79 3.00
C MET A 121 -0.74 8.08 3.72
N VAL A 122 -0.83 8.21 5.04
CA VAL A 122 0.33 8.33 5.93
C VAL A 122 0.43 7.07 6.76
N PHE A 123 1.59 6.42 6.70
CA PHE A 123 1.89 5.26 7.51
C PHE A 123 2.82 5.64 8.66
N ASN A 124 2.59 5.06 9.82
CA ASN A 124 3.56 5.06 10.90
C ASN A 124 3.53 3.72 11.64
N ILE A 125 4.66 3.39 12.26
CA ILE A 125 4.85 2.16 13.03
C ILE A 125 5.13 2.55 14.47
N LEU A 126 4.31 2.02 15.36
CA LEU A 126 4.47 2.15 16.80
C LEU A 126 5.18 0.91 17.31
N VAL A 127 6.24 1.12 18.06
CA VAL A 127 7.02 0.07 18.71
C VAL A 127 6.84 0.16 20.21
N TYR A 128 6.48 -0.96 20.81
CA TYR A 128 6.27 -1.09 22.25
C TYR A 128 7.21 -2.12 22.85
N ASP A 129 7.87 -1.77 23.93
CA ASP A 129 8.67 -2.70 24.74
C ASP A 129 7.88 -3.13 25.99
N PRO A 130 7.40 -4.39 26.06
CA PRO A 130 6.59 -4.87 27.17
C PRO A 130 7.37 -5.01 28.50
N VAL A 131 8.70 -4.87 28.48
CA VAL A 131 9.53 -4.96 29.69
C VAL A 131 9.72 -3.61 30.36
N THR A 132 9.90 -2.55 29.55
CA THR A 132 10.08 -1.18 30.08
C THR A 132 8.80 -0.37 30.09
N ASP A 133 7.73 -0.87 29.49
CA ASP A 133 6.45 -0.19 29.28
C ASP A 133 6.61 1.15 28.53
N GLU A 134 7.55 1.19 27.60
CA GLU A 134 7.87 2.37 26.82
C GLU A 134 7.54 2.17 25.36
N GLU A 135 7.12 3.26 24.74
CA GLU A 135 6.73 3.30 23.31
C GLU A 135 7.60 4.27 22.53
N SER A 136 7.77 3.96 21.26
CA SER A 136 8.41 4.84 20.28
C SER A 136 7.72 4.72 18.94
N VAL A 137 7.86 5.72 18.08
CA VAL A 137 7.30 5.74 16.74
C VAL A 137 8.39 6.03 15.72
N TYR A 138 8.23 5.48 14.52
CA TYR A 138 9.07 5.79 13.38
C TYR A 138 8.72 7.17 12.81
N SER A 139 9.59 7.68 11.95
CA SER A 139 9.24 8.84 11.13
C SER A 139 8.15 8.45 10.13
N PRO A 140 7.01 9.18 10.08
CA PRO A 140 5.91 8.81 9.22
C PRO A 140 6.26 8.93 7.75
N ALA A 141 5.71 8.04 6.94
CA ALA A 141 5.87 8.04 5.49
C ALA A 141 4.55 8.27 4.79
N VAL A 142 4.60 9.13 3.76
CA VAL A 142 3.44 9.43 2.92
C VAL A 142 3.54 8.67 1.62
N THR A 143 2.42 8.12 1.16
CA THR A 143 2.27 7.53 -0.16
C THR A 143 0.90 7.86 -0.73
N TYR A 144 0.76 7.78 -2.05
CA TYR A 144 -0.52 7.93 -2.74
C TYR A 144 -0.60 6.96 -3.91
N GLY A 145 -1.78 6.50 -4.25
CA GLY A 145 -1.98 5.57 -5.36
C GLY A 145 -1.70 6.25 -6.70
N CYS A 146 -2.41 7.30 -7.00
CA CYS A 146 -2.27 8.17 -8.17
C CYS A 146 -2.98 9.50 -7.88
N SER A 147 -2.64 10.54 -8.63
CA SER A 147 -3.27 11.86 -8.52
C SER A 147 -4.25 12.08 -9.67
N PHE A 148 -5.42 12.66 -9.41
CA PHE A 148 -6.37 13.04 -10.47
C PHE A 148 -5.92 14.29 -11.24
N THR A 149 -5.03 15.09 -10.66
CA THR A 149 -4.57 16.37 -11.21
C THR A 149 -3.16 16.34 -11.76
N ALA A 150 -2.32 15.41 -11.33
CA ALA A 150 -0.93 15.32 -11.77
C ALA A 150 -0.80 14.72 -13.16
N LYS A 151 0.11 15.30 -13.96
CA LYS A 151 0.39 14.79 -15.32
C LYS A 151 1.31 13.58 -15.34
N VAL A 152 2.16 13.43 -14.32
CA VAL A 152 3.18 12.37 -14.27
C VAL A 152 2.64 11.14 -13.57
N ASP A 153 2.05 11.27 -12.39
CA ASP A 153 1.47 10.16 -11.62
C ASP A 153 -0.06 10.20 -11.63
N GLY A 154 -0.64 10.58 -12.78
CA GLY A 154 -2.08 10.69 -12.94
C GLY A 154 -2.77 9.34 -12.82
N CYS A 155 -3.94 9.33 -12.19
CA CYS A 155 -4.81 8.16 -12.25
C CYS A 155 -5.24 7.91 -13.69
N ASP A 156 -5.22 6.65 -14.12
CA ASP A 156 -5.84 6.26 -15.38
C ASP A 156 -7.31 6.66 -15.32
N SER A 157 -7.63 7.83 -15.87
CA SER A 157 -8.98 8.35 -15.88
C SER A 157 -9.75 7.70 -17.03
N LEU A 158 -11.04 7.45 -16.80
CA LEU A 158 -11.99 7.15 -17.87
C LEU A 158 -12.04 8.26 -18.94
N GLY A 159 -11.41 9.41 -18.66
CA GLY A 159 -11.27 10.55 -19.57
C GLY A 159 -10.15 10.42 -20.60
N SER A 160 -9.39 9.32 -20.66
CA SER A 160 -8.46 9.12 -21.78
C SER A 160 -9.28 9.05 -23.08
N VAL A 161 -8.77 9.70 -24.13
CA VAL A 161 -9.45 9.76 -25.45
C VAL A 161 -9.85 8.35 -25.92
N ALA A 162 -9.00 7.36 -25.67
CA ALA A 162 -9.28 5.97 -26.01
C ALA A 162 -10.52 5.42 -25.27
N ASN A 163 -10.66 5.68 -23.98
CA ASN A 163 -11.81 5.22 -23.21
C ASN A 163 -13.09 5.92 -23.61
N ILE A 164 -13.05 7.22 -23.93
CA ILE A 164 -14.20 7.97 -24.41
C ILE A 164 -14.65 7.42 -25.77
N VAL A 165 -13.72 7.19 -26.68
CA VAL A 165 -14.02 6.58 -28.00
C VAL A 165 -14.63 5.20 -27.83
N LEU A 166 -14.06 4.38 -26.97
CA LEU A 166 -14.55 3.01 -26.71
C LEU A 166 -15.95 2.99 -26.11
N ALA A 167 -16.20 3.88 -25.15
CA ALA A 167 -17.53 4.05 -24.54
C ALA A 167 -18.56 4.58 -25.54
N SER A 168 -18.17 5.55 -26.39
CA SER A 168 -19.04 6.08 -27.43
C SER A 168 -19.40 5.04 -28.48
N CYS A 169 -18.41 4.25 -28.96
CA CYS A 169 -18.64 3.15 -29.86
C CYS A 169 -19.55 2.06 -29.23
N GLY A 170 -19.33 1.75 -27.97
CA GLY A 170 -20.17 0.82 -27.21
C GLY A 170 -21.63 1.29 -27.10
N ALA A 171 -21.83 2.58 -26.81
CA ALA A 171 -23.17 3.18 -26.74
C ALA A 171 -23.89 3.14 -28.11
N LEU A 172 -23.20 3.49 -29.19
CA LEU A 172 -23.74 3.41 -30.54
C LEU A 172 -24.09 1.99 -30.96
N LEU A 173 -23.23 1.02 -30.66
CA LEU A 173 -23.52 -0.39 -30.90
C LEU A 173 -24.72 -0.88 -30.06
N GLY A 174 -24.82 -0.46 -28.80
CA GLY A 174 -25.96 -0.75 -27.94
C GLY A 174 -27.29 -0.23 -28.52
N LEU A 175 -27.28 1.02 -28.98
CA LEU A 175 -28.45 1.62 -29.68
C LEU A 175 -28.80 0.85 -30.95
N PHE A 176 -27.82 0.51 -31.76
CA PHE A 176 -28.05 -0.27 -32.97
C PHE A 176 -28.68 -1.64 -32.66
N VAL A 177 -28.18 -2.32 -31.63
CA VAL A 177 -28.73 -3.60 -31.18
C VAL A 177 -30.16 -3.43 -30.65
N CYS A 178 -30.47 -2.36 -29.91
CA CYS A 178 -31.82 -2.10 -29.41
C CYS A 178 -32.84 -1.92 -30.54
N PHE A 179 -32.52 -1.18 -31.60
CA PHE A 179 -33.45 -0.88 -32.65
C PHE A 179 -33.55 -1.95 -33.75
N LEU A 180 -32.42 -2.62 -34.06
CA LEU A 180 -32.35 -3.58 -35.16
C LEU A 180 -32.21 -5.02 -34.68
N GLY A 181 -31.99 -5.25 -33.40
CA GLY A 181 -31.73 -6.58 -32.82
C GLY A 181 -32.84 -7.60 -33.06
N VAL A 182 -34.12 -7.15 -33.10
CA VAL A 182 -35.27 -8.02 -33.40
C VAL A 182 -35.17 -8.59 -34.81
N ARG A 183 -34.69 -7.78 -35.76
CA ARG A 183 -34.57 -8.19 -37.17
C ARG A 183 -33.39 -9.08 -37.43
N PHE A 184 -32.33 -8.92 -36.65
CA PHE A 184 -31.06 -9.67 -36.74
C PHE A 184 -30.81 -10.59 -35.55
N TYR A 185 -31.85 -11.06 -34.89
CA TYR A 185 -31.81 -11.88 -33.68
C TYR A 185 -30.76 -13.01 -33.71
N ARG A 186 -30.63 -13.74 -34.85
CA ARG A 186 -29.66 -14.84 -34.98
C ARG A 186 -28.22 -14.36 -34.92
N ILE A 187 -27.89 -13.22 -35.54
CA ILE A 187 -26.55 -12.63 -35.55
C ILE A 187 -26.24 -12.07 -34.16
N TYR A 188 -27.22 -11.44 -33.51
CA TYR A 188 -27.11 -10.93 -32.14
C TYR A 188 -26.84 -12.03 -31.13
N PHE A 189 -27.55 -13.16 -31.21
CA PHE A 189 -27.35 -14.30 -30.33
C PHE A 189 -25.94 -14.89 -30.47
N LEU A 190 -25.45 -15.01 -31.69
CA LEU A 190 -24.12 -15.52 -31.99
C LEU A 190 -23.02 -14.55 -31.49
N GLY A 191 -23.20 -13.25 -31.67
CA GLY A 191 -22.30 -12.20 -31.18
C GLY A 191 -22.26 -12.15 -29.68
N SER A 192 -23.41 -12.23 -28.99
CA SER A 192 -23.45 -12.23 -27.52
C SER A 192 -22.80 -13.48 -26.90
N ALA A 193 -22.96 -14.63 -27.52
CA ALA A 193 -22.28 -15.87 -27.12
C ALA A 193 -20.75 -15.72 -27.23
N LEU A 194 -20.26 -15.19 -28.36
CA LEU A 194 -18.82 -14.98 -28.58
C LEU A 194 -18.22 -14.00 -27.57
N THR A 195 -18.91 -12.89 -27.28
CA THR A 195 -18.42 -11.92 -26.25
C THR A 195 -18.39 -12.55 -24.87
N LEU A 196 -19.37 -13.35 -24.50
CA LEU A 196 -19.43 -14.04 -23.22
C LEU A 196 -18.29 -15.07 -23.09
N PHE A 197 -18.05 -15.88 -24.12
CA PHE A 197 -16.94 -16.83 -24.12
C PHE A 197 -15.58 -16.15 -24.10
N SER A 198 -15.41 -15.02 -24.81
CA SER A 198 -14.19 -14.23 -24.80
C SER A 198 -13.93 -13.64 -23.40
N PHE A 199 -14.98 -13.17 -22.74
CA PHE A 199 -14.87 -12.61 -21.37
C PHE A 199 -14.49 -13.69 -20.35
N ILE A 200 -15.12 -14.87 -20.42
CA ILE A 200 -14.79 -16.01 -19.55
C ILE A 200 -13.34 -16.46 -19.81
N GLY A 201 -12.94 -16.57 -21.06
CA GLY A 201 -11.56 -16.91 -21.43
C GLY A 201 -10.53 -15.91 -20.90
N PHE A 202 -10.85 -14.62 -20.97
CA PHE A 202 -10.01 -13.57 -20.42
C PHE A 202 -9.89 -13.70 -18.89
N LEU A 203 -10.99 -13.95 -18.18
CA LEU A 203 -10.97 -14.14 -16.71
C LEU A 203 -10.15 -15.37 -16.30
N LEU A 204 -10.24 -16.46 -17.04
CA LEU A 204 -9.47 -17.67 -16.77
C LEU A 204 -7.97 -17.43 -16.99
N LEU A 205 -7.59 -16.75 -18.08
CA LEU A 205 -6.20 -16.44 -18.36
C LEU A 205 -5.59 -15.47 -17.32
N THR A 206 -6.35 -14.46 -16.88
CA THR A 206 -5.87 -13.53 -15.85
C THR A 206 -5.75 -14.20 -14.49
N SER A 207 -6.66 -15.13 -14.14
CA SER A 207 -6.59 -15.86 -12.87
C SER A 207 -5.40 -16.85 -12.82
N GLU A 208 -4.99 -17.43 -13.94
CA GLU A 208 -3.80 -18.28 -14.00
C GLU A 208 -2.50 -17.48 -13.90
N THR A 209 -2.48 -16.25 -14.44
CA THR A 209 -1.29 -15.39 -14.39
C THR A 209 -1.01 -14.90 -12.95
N GLU A 210 -2.04 -14.65 -12.16
CA GLU A 210 -1.86 -14.31 -10.72
C GLU A 210 -1.35 -15.50 -9.90
N ARG A 211 -1.80 -16.72 -10.23
CA ARG A 211 -1.39 -17.92 -9.49
C ARG A 211 0.05 -18.37 -9.79
N SER A 212 0.64 -17.94 -10.91
CA SER A 212 2.02 -18.28 -11.28
C SER A 212 3.07 -17.33 -10.69
N HIS A 213 2.67 -16.28 -9.99
CA HIS A 213 3.54 -15.28 -9.37
C HIS A 213 3.60 -15.38 -7.83
N ASP A 214 2.86 -16.31 -7.21
CA ASP A 214 2.99 -16.74 -5.80
C ASP A 214 3.88 -17.98 -5.72
#